data_76d713c79d3b40652916a32dcfe538ff
#
_entry.id   76d713c79d3b40652916a32dcfe538ff
#
_cell.length_a   1.000
_cell.length_b   1.000
_cell.length_c   1.000
_cell.angle_alpha   90.00
_cell.angle_beta   90.00
_cell.angle_gamma   90.00
#
_symmetry.space_group_name_H-M   'P 1'
#
loop_
_entity.id
_entity.type
_entity.pdbx_description
1 polymer ?
#
loop_
_entity_poly.entity_id
_entity_poly.type
_entity_poly.pdbx_seq_one_letter_code
_entity_poly.pdbx_strand_id
1 'polypeptide(L)'
;MRIGPGKGIATYFNSDIFKPAEEVRKDKFQITKFKHKAMDIVNLYRSQTGNSVELLEKLKNMIEPGRITIITGDFNICYMENFSNRMTQGLLSMGFDQLVHEPTHIRGRHIDQVYFLDPSKRLKPIVDRYSPYYSDHDGICITIPELLPQNKEQ
;
A
#
# COMPACT_ATOMS: atom_id res chain seq x y z
N MET A 1 -14.44 4.54 2.15
CA MET A 1 -15.35 5.36 1.35
C MET A 1 -15.17 5.08 -0.13
N ARG A 2 -16.22 5.05 -0.93
CA ARG A 2 -16.16 4.64 -2.35
C ARG A 2 -16.09 5.83 -3.30
N ILE A 3 -15.31 5.68 -4.38
CA ILE A 3 -15.32 6.57 -5.54
C ILE A 3 -16.25 5.95 -6.60
N GLY A 4 -17.52 6.37 -6.63
CA GLY A 4 -18.53 5.81 -7.53
C GLY A 4 -18.97 4.38 -7.18
N PRO A 5 -19.96 3.82 -7.89
CA PRO A 5 -20.45 2.47 -7.66
C PRO A 5 -19.36 1.40 -7.91
N GLY A 6 -19.08 0.57 -6.91
CA GLY A 6 -18.15 -0.54 -7.01
C GLY A 6 -16.66 -0.18 -7.09
N LYS A 7 -16.29 1.09 -6.87
CA LYS A 7 -14.90 1.57 -6.92
C LYS A 7 -14.52 2.30 -5.65
N GLY A 8 -13.23 2.28 -5.30
CA GLY A 8 -12.67 3.01 -4.17
C GLY A 8 -12.15 2.13 -3.05
N ILE A 9 -11.92 2.73 -1.89
CA ILE A 9 -11.32 2.12 -0.72
C ILE A 9 -12.32 2.07 0.42
N ALA A 10 -12.32 0.97 1.17
CA ALA A 10 -12.85 0.91 2.52
C ALA A 10 -11.71 0.47 3.44
N THR A 11 -11.44 1.24 4.48
CA THR A 11 -10.39 0.92 5.46
C THR A 11 -11.02 0.72 6.83
N TYR A 12 -10.77 -0.44 7.42
CA TYR A 12 -11.12 -0.77 8.79
C TYR A 12 -9.84 -0.79 9.63
N PHE A 13 -9.83 -0.10 10.74
CA PHE A 13 -8.65 0.01 11.58
C PHE A 13 -9.00 0.04 13.06
N ASN A 14 -8.04 -0.35 13.89
CA ASN A 14 -8.15 -0.20 15.34
C ASN A 14 -7.79 1.25 15.72
N SER A 15 -8.81 2.00 16.17
CA SER A 15 -8.66 3.41 16.53
C SER A 15 -7.79 3.66 17.77
N ASP A 16 -7.54 2.64 18.57
CA ASP A 16 -6.62 2.72 19.73
C ASP A 16 -5.16 2.69 19.28
N ILE A 17 -4.90 2.16 18.07
CA ILE A 17 -3.56 1.99 17.51
C ILE A 17 -3.27 3.02 16.43
N PHE A 18 -4.19 3.18 15.48
CA PHE A 18 -4.02 4.05 14.32
C PHE A 18 -4.86 5.31 14.41
N LYS A 19 -4.33 6.39 13.87
CA LYS A 19 -5.05 7.66 13.74
C LYS A 19 -5.09 8.08 12.28
N PRO A 20 -6.28 8.42 11.72
CA PRO A 20 -6.38 9.02 10.40
C PRO A 20 -5.58 10.32 10.36
N ALA A 21 -4.78 10.53 9.31
CA ALA A 21 -3.93 11.69 9.16
C ALA A 21 -4.29 12.54 7.93
N GLU A 22 -4.41 11.90 6.78
CA GLU A 22 -4.70 12.59 5.52
C GLU A 22 -5.59 11.74 4.61
N GLU A 23 -6.40 12.41 3.81
CA GLU A 23 -7.19 11.80 2.76
C GLU A 23 -7.15 12.67 1.51
N VAL A 24 -6.89 12.04 0.36
CA VAL A 24 -7.05 12.67 -0.96
C VAL A 24 -8.06 11.87 -1.76
N ARG A 25 -9.05 12.57 -2.28
CA ARG A 25 -10.08 12.01 -3.14
C ARG A 25 -10.13 12.73 -4.46
N LYS A 26 -9.88 12.00 -5.52
CA LYS A 26 -10.01 12.45 -6.90
C LYS A 26 -10.96 11.52 -7.66
N ASP A 27 -11.38 11.92 -8.85
CA ASP A 27 -12.29 11.11 -9.66
C ASP A 27 -11.74 9.69 -9.95
N LYS A 28 -10.43 9.56 -10.13
CA LYS A 28 -9.80 8.32 -10.59
C LYS A 28 -8.78 7.73 -9.63
N PHE A 29 -8.61 8.30 -8.46
CA PHE A 29 -7.82 7.70 -7.39
C PHE A 29 -8.25 8.21 -6.01
N GLN A 30 -7.97 7.41 -5.01
CA GLN A 30 -8.17 7.75 -3.60
C GLN A 30 -6.97 7.30 -2.80
N ILE A 31 -6.56 8.12 -1.84
CA ILE A 31 -5.48 7.83 -0.91
C ILE A 31 -5.96 8.13 0.50
N THR A 32 -5.68 7.23 1.44
CA THR A 32 -5.89 7.45 2.87
C THR A 32 -4.61 7.14 3.62
N LYS A 33 -4.22 8.02 4.55
CA LYS A 33 -3.04 7.84 5.38
C LYS A 33 -3.43 7.72 6.84
N PHE A 34 -2.83 6.75 7.52
CA PHE A 34 -2.96 6.50 8.96
C PHE A 34 -1.59 6.52 9.61
N LYS A 35 -1.54 7.01 10.85
CA LYS A 35 -0.32 7.08 11.65
C LYS A 35 -0.41 6.20 12.89
N HIS A 36 0.70 5.54 13.21
CA HIS A 36 0.91 4.85 14.47
C HIS A 36 2.37 4.97 14.89
N LYS A 37 2.64 5.63 16.02
CA LYS A 37 4.03 5.84 16.51
C LYS A 37 4.97 6.32 15.39
N ALA A 38 6.01 5.56 15.06
CA ALA A 38 6.97 5.87 13.99
C ALA A 38 6.59 5.33 12.61
N MET A 39 5.38 4.75 12.45
CA MET A 39 4.94 4.10 11.22
C MET A 39 3.74 4.80 10.62
N ASP A 40 3.75 4.97 9.30
CA ASP A 40 2.64 5.46 8.50
C ASP A 40 2.16 4.35 7.56
N ILE A 41 0.85 4.22 7.44
CA ILE A 41 0.21 3.33 6.48
C ILE A 41 -0.59 4.16 5.50
N VAL A 42 -0.31 4.00 4.23
CA VAL A 42 -1.01 4.66 3.12
C VAL A 42 -1.73 3.58 2.31
N ASN A 43 -3.04 3.68 2.27
CA ASN A 43 -3.87 2.82 1.44
C ASN A 43 -4.36 3.59 0.23
N LEU A 44 -4.24 3.01 -0.96
CA LEU A 44 -4.63 3.68 -2.20
C LEU A 44 -5.44 2.78 -3.13
N TYR A 45 -6.25 3.45 -3.91
CA TYR A 45 -6.90 2.92 -5.10
C TYR A 45 -6.64 3.84 -6.28
N ARG A 46 -6.27 3.29 -7.41
CA ARG A 46 -6.15 3.99 -8.68
C ARG A 46 -6.99 3.26 -9.73
N SER A 47 -7.84 3.98 -10.44
CA SER A 47 -8.52 3.40 -11.61
C SER A 47 -7.53 3.23 -12.76
N GLN A 48 -7.87 2.39 -13.74
CA GLN A 48 -7.00 2.12 -14.89
C GLN A 48 -6.58 3.40 -15.65
N THR A 49 -7.42 4.42 -15.65
CA THR A 49 -7.18 5.70 -16.33
C THR A 49 -6.73 6.82 -15.39
N GLY A 50 -6.42 6.50 -14.12
CA GLY A 50 -5.95 7.48 -13.16
C GLY A 50 -4.57 8.05 -13.54
N ASN A 51 -4.36 9.34 -13.28
CA ASN A 51 -3.11 10.01 -13.60
C ASN A 51 -2.01 9.59 -12.61
N SER A 52 -1.03 8.81 -13.10
CA SER A 52 0.08 8.31 -12.28
C SER A 52 1.02 9.41 -11.79
N VAL A 53 1.20 10.46 -12.56
CA VAL A 53 2.07 11.59 -12.18
C VAL A 53 1.45 12.35 -11.01
N GLU A 54 0.17 12.70 -11.11
CA GLU A 54 -0.55 13.39 -10.05
C GLU A 54 -0.62 12.54 -8.77
N LEU A 55 -0.91 11.24 -8.90
CA LEU A 55 -0.94 10.32 -7.77
C LEU A 55 0.42 10.24 -7.08
N LEU A 56 1.50 10.11 -7.85
CA LEU A 56 2.85 10.06 -7.30
C LEU A 56 3.23 11.33 -6.56
N GLU A 57 2.86 12.50 -7.09
CA GLU A 57 3.08 13.79 -6.40
C GLU A 57 2.32 13.88 -5.08
N LYS A 58 1.06 13.44 -5.06
CA LYS A 58 0.28 13.38 -3.82
C LYS A 58 0.91 12.44 -2.80
N LEU A 59 1.39 11.27 -3.21
CA LEU A 59 2.10 10.34 -2.33
C LEU A 59 3.39 10.94 -1.79
N LYS A 60 4.20 11.58 -2.63
CA LYS A 60 5.43 12.25 -2.19
C LYS A 60 5.18 13.28 -1.10
N ASN A 61 4.10 14.05 -1.22
CA ASN A 61 3.71 15.04 -0.22
C ASN A 61 3.23 14.42 1.10
N MET A 62 2.74 13.19 1.08
CA MET A 62 2.30 12.47 2.28
C MET A 62 3.43 11.75 3.01
N ILE A 63 4.54 11.44 2.34
CA ILE A 63 5.65 10.69 2.91
C ILE A 63 6.51 11.62 3.76
N GLU A 64 6.64 11.28 5.04
CA GLU A 64 7.46 12.03 5.97
C GLU A 64 8.84 11.37 6.12
N PRO A 65 9.95 12.14 6.00
CA PRO A 65 11.30 11.60 6.19
C PRO A 65 11.48 10.99 7.58
N GLY A 66 12.21 9.89 7.65
CA GLY A 66 12.55 9.23 8.90
C GLY A 66 11.48 8.32 9.49
N ARG A 67 10.30 8.27 8.89
CA ARG A 67 9.22 7.38 9.31
C ARG A 67 9.19 6.10 8.48
N ILE A 68 8.86 4.98 9.14
CA ILE A 68 8.55 3.74 8.45
C ILE A 68 7.24 3.95 7.69
N THR A 69 7.22 3.60 6.40
CA THR A 69 6.05 3.83 5.55
C THR A 69 5.68 2.57 4.77
N ILE A 70 4.42 2.21 4.84
CA ILE A 70 3.82 1.17 4.00
C ILE A 70 2.82 1.84 3.08
N ILE A 71 2.97 1.64 1.76
CA ILE A 71 1.98 2.04 0.76
C ILE A 71 1.42 0.76 0.15
N THR A 72 0.12 0.57 0.26
CA THR A 72 -0.55 -0.63 -0.25
C THR A 72 -1.86 -0.29 -0.94
N GLY A 73 -2.31 -1.15 -1.81
CA GLY A 73 -3.60 -1.03 -2.47
C GLY A 73 -3.60 -1.51 -3.91
N ASP A 74 -4.69 -1.18 -4.61
CA ASP A 74 -4.87 -1.49 -6.03
C ASP A 74 -4.34 -0.34 -6.89
N PHE A 75 -3.19 -0.55 -7.49
CA PHE A 75 -2.54 0.42 -8.38
C PHE A 75 -3.11 0.39 -9.80
N ASN A 76 -3.77 -0.69 -10.19
CA ASN A 76 -4.20 -0.94 -11.58
C ASN A 76 -3.08 -0.75 -12.63
N ILE A 77 -1.84 -0.97 -12.21
CA ILE A 77 -0.65 -1.04 -13.05
C ILE A 77 0.01 -2.37 -12.76
N CYS A 78 0.13 -3.23 -13.77
CA CYS A 78 0.81 -4.50 -13.57
C CYS A 78 2.31 -4.27 -13.40
N TYR A 79 2.84 -4.60 -12.23
CA TYR A 79 4.24 -4.39 -11.89
C TYR A 79 5.19 -5.09 -12.86
N MET A 80 4.88 -6.33 -13.24
CA MET A 80 5.74 -7.12 -14.13
C MET A 80 5.68 -6.67 -15.60
N GLU A 81 4.52 -6.19 -16.05
CA GLU A 81 4.34 -5.74 -17.43
C GLU A 81 4.81 -4.30 -17.65
N ASN A 82 4.71 -3.46 -16.63
CA ASN A 82 4.97 -2.02 -16.69
C ASN A 82 6.01 -1.59 -15.65
N PHE A 83 7.10 -2.34 -15.51
CA PHE A 83 8.16 -2.04 -14.55
C PHE A 83 8.75 -0.64 -14.72
N SER A 84 8.80 -0.12 -15.94
CA SER A 84 9.33 1.21 -16.27
C SER A 84 8.33 2.36 -16.05
N ASN A 85 7.10 2.08 -15.57
CA ASN A 85 6.13 3.14 -15.34
C ASN A 85 6.60 4.12 -14.25
N ARG A 86 6.15 5.37 -14.37
CA ARG A 86 6.57 6.46 -13.46
C ARG A 86 6.22 6.21 -12.01
N MET A 87 5.10 5.55 -11.76
CA MET A 87 4.65 5.25 -10.40
C MET A 87 5.62 4.32 -9.69
N THR A 88 5.92 3.18 -10.32
CA THR A 88 6.87 2.19 -9.81
C THR A 88 8.26 2.80 -9.66
N GLN A 89 8.78 3.42 -10.70
CA GLN A 89 10.11 4.01 -10.69
C GLN A 89 10.23 5.15 -9.67
N GLY A 90 9.19 5.95 -9.53
CA GLY A 90 9.15 7.03 -8.56
C GLY A 90 9.24 6.53 -7.12
N LEU A 91 8.50 5.48 -6.77
CA LEU A 91 8.55 4.88 -5.43
C LEU A 91 9.87 4.15 -5.17
N LEU A 92 10.38 3.37 -6.13
CA LEU A 92 11.70 2.72 -6.00
C LEU A 92 12.82 3.74 -5.83
N SER A 93 12.80 4.85 -6.56
CA SER A 93 13.81 5.91 -6.44
C SER A 93 13.80 6.63 -5.08
N MET A 94 12.68 6.59 -4.36
CA MET A 94 12.56 7.09 -3.00
C MET A 94 13.08 6.10 -1.94
N GLY A 95 13.51 4.92 -2.34
CA GLY A 95 14.03 3.88 -1.45
C GLY A 95 12.99 2.85 -0.99
N PHE A 96 11.79 2.86 -1.54
CA PHE A 96 10.80 1.81 -1.26
C PHE A 96 11.20 0.50 -1.91
N ASP A 97 10.93 -0.61 -1.21
CA ASP A 97 10.98 -1.97 -1.76
C ASP A 97 9.54 -2.40 -2.10
N GLN A 98 9.33 -2.98 -3.26
CA GLN A 98 8.07 -3.61 -3.63
C GLN A 98 8.09 -5.08 -3.21
N LEU A 99 7.10 -5.49 -2.38
CA LEU A 99 7.12 -6.77 -1.67
C LEU A 99 6.21 -7.86 -2.27
N VAL A 100 5.36 -7.54 -3.23
CA VAL A 100 4.45 -8.51 -3.86
C VAL A 100 5.09 -9.04 -5.14
N HIS A 101 5.51 -10.31 -5.14
CA HIS A 101 6.26 -10.90 -6.23
C HIS A 101 5.46 -11.87 -7.11
N GLU A 102 4.18 -12.10 -6.75
CA GLU A 102 3.28 -12.97 -7.47
C GLU A 102 2.02 -12.25 -7.91
N PRO A 103 1.33 -12.73 -8.97
CA PRO A 103 0.06 -12.15 -9.39
C PRO A 103 -0.98 -12.16 -8.28
N THR A 104 -1.74 -11.08 -8.17
CA THR A 104 -2.82 -10.92 -7.18
C THR A 104 -4.20 -10.88 -7.80
N HIS A 105 -4.29 -10.81 -9.11
CA HIS A 105 -5.54 -10.81 -9.86
C HIS A 105 -5.71 -12.11 -10.63
N ILE A 106 -6.96 -12.60 -10.73
CA ILE A 106 -7.30 -13.88 -11.41
C ILE A 106 -6.80 -13.97 -12.85
N ARG A 107 -6.60 -12.82 -13.51
CA ARG A 107 -6.02 -12.76 -14.87
C ARG A 107 -4.49 -12.74 -14.90
N GLY A 108 -3.83 -13.10 -13.81
CA GLY A 108 -2.37 -13.16 -13.72
C GLY A 108 -1.68 -11.81 -13.61
N ARG A 109 -2.37 -10.73 -13.24
CA ARG A 109 -1.81 -9.38 -13.13
C ARG A 109 -1.34 -9.06 -11.71
N HIS A 110 -0.20 -8.35 -11.59
CA HIS A 110 0.36 -7.85 -10.33
C HIS A 110 -0.11 -6.41 -10.07
N ILE A 111 -1.40 -6.22 -9.82
CA ILE A 111 -2.00 -4.88 -9.68
C ILE A 111 -2.18 -4.43 -8.24
N ASP A 112 -2.25 -5.34 -7.31
CA ASP A 112 -2.24 -5.07 -5.87
C ASP A 112 -0.79 -5.15 -5.41
N GLN A 113 -0.26 -4.06 -4.86
CA GLN A 113 1.16 -3.90 -4.57
C GLN A 113 1.36 -3.42 -3.14
N VAL A 114 2.52 -3.74 -2.59
CA VAL A 114 2.98 -3.26 -1.29
C VAL A 114 4.36 -2.67 -1.45
N TYR A 115 4.48 -1.39 -1.14
CA TYR A 115 5.75 -0.68 -1.08
C TYR A 115 6.09 -0.40 0.38
N PHE A 116 7.30 -0.73 0.76
CA PHE A 116 7.79 -0.64 2.13
C PHE A 116 9.06 0.19 2.20
N LEU A 117 9.08 1.14 3.12
CA LEU A 117 10.26 1.96 3.42
C LEU A 117 10.54 1.92 4.92
N ASP A 118 11.70 1.39 5.29
CA ASP A 118 12.30 1.52 6.60
C ASP A 118 13.63 2.28 6.47
N PRO A 119 13.71 3.54 6.93
CA PRO A 119 14.95 4.31 6.84
C PRO A 119 16.12 3.67 7.57
N SER A 120 15.86 2.91 8.64
CA SER A 120 16.89 2.19 9.39
C SER A 120 17.30 0.85 8.78
N LYS A 121 16.52 0.33 7.84
CA LYS A 121 16.72 -0.98 7.18
C LYS A 121 16.81 -2.17 8.15
N ARG A 122 16.13 -2.09 9.29
CA ARG A 122 16.14 -3.14 10.33
C ARG A 122 14.92 -4.06 10.28
N LEU A 123 13.79 -3.56 9.79
CA LEU A 123 12.57 -4.32 9.73
C LEU A 123 12.53 -5.20 8.47
N LYS A 124 12.02 -6.42 8.62
CA LYS A 124 11.85 -7.39 7.55
C LYS A 124 10.41 -7.85 7.47
N PRO A 125 9.55 -7.11 6.76
CA PRO A 125 8.16 -7.49 6.61
C PRO A 125 8.01 -8.78 5.82
N ILE A 126 7.00 -9.56 6.20
CA ILE A 126 6.59 -10.78 5.51
C ILE A 126 5.26 -10.48 4.85
N VAL A 127 5.15 -10.80 3.56
CA VAL A 127 3.92 -10.66 2.79
C VAL A 127 3.40 -12.02 2.39
N ASP A 128 2.20 -12.34 2.87
CA ASP A 128 1.46 -13.54 2.51
C ASP A 128 0.28 -13.19 1.63
N ARG A 129 0.01 -14.03 0.66
CA ARG A 129 -1.12 -13.91 -0.27
C ARG A 129 -2.11 -15.05 -0.02
N TYR A 130 -3.39 -14.76 -0.09
CA TYR A 130 -4.44 -15.76 -0.03
C TYR A 130 -5.52 -15.48 -1.08
N SER A 131 -6.07 -16.53 -1.66
CA SER A 131 -7.11 -16.42 -2.70
C SER A 131 -8.49 -16.65 -2.10
N PRO A 132 -9.29 -15.59 -1.91
CA PRO A 132 -10.68 -15.74 -1.53
C PRO A 132 -11.50 -16.18 -2.76
N TYR A 133 -12.33 -17.20 -2.60
CA TYR A 133 -13.12 -17.75 -3.71
C TYR A 133 -14.25 -16.83 -4.21
N TYR A 134 -14.48 -15.71 -3.57
CA TYR A 134 -15.54 -14.74 -3.88
C TYR A 134 -15.03 -13.44 -4.54
N SER A 135 -13.75 -13.34 -4.81
CA SER A 135 -13.13 -12.15 -5.39
C SER A 135 -12.19 -12.52 -6.53
N ASP A 136 -12.04 -11.64 -7.50
CA ASP A 136 -11.04 -11.73 -8.56
C ASP A 136 -9.66 -11.18 -8.16
N HIS A 137 -9.58 -10.59 -6.97
CA HIS A 137 -8.33 -10.18 -6.31
C HIS A 137 -7.99 -11.11 -5.15
N ASP A 138 -6.70 -11.37 -4.97
CA ASP A 138 -6.20 -12.01 -3.77
C ASP A 138 -6.14 -11.03 -2.60
N GLY A 139 -6.25 -11.56 -1.39
CA GLY A 139 -5.93 -10.83 -0.18
C GLY A 139 -4.43 -10.82 0.07
N ILE A 140 -3.94 -9.76 0.68
CA ILE A 140 -2.54 -9.59 1.08
C ILE A 140 -2.49 -9.36 2.58
N CYS A 141 -1.66 -10.13 3.27
CA CYS A 141 -1.36 -9.96 4.68
C CYS A 141 0.09 -9.52 4.84
N ILE A 142 0.31 -8.43 5.55
CA ILE A 142 1.65 -7.90 5.82
C ILE A 142 1.92 -8.09 7.31
N THR A 143 3.00 -8.81 7.63
CA THR A 143 3.44 -9.03 9.01
C THR A 143 4.82 -8.43 9.20
N ILE A 144 5.00 -7.67 10.26
CA ILE A 144 6.30 -7.12 10.68
C ILE A 144 6.65 -7.76 12.02
N PRO A 145 7.40 -8.88 12.03
CA PRO A 145 7.64 -9.68 13.24
C PRO A 145 8.30 -8.88 14.36
N GLU A 146 9.18 -7.96 14.02
CA GLU A 146 9.92 -7.14 14.99
C GLU A 146 9.04 -6.16 15.76
N LEU A 147 7.82 -5.89 15.25
CA LEU A 147 6.84 -5.02 15.89
C LEU A 147 5.77 -5.78 16.67
N LEU A 148 5.77 -7.10 16.61
CA LEU A 148 4.83 -7.91 17.40
C LEU A 148 5.16 -7.80 18.90
N PRO A 149 4.14 -7.83 19.79
CA PRO A 149 4.38 -7.87 21.22
C PRO A 149 5.23 -9.11 21.54
N GLN A 150 6.37 -8.90 22.17
CA GLN A 150 7.12 -10.00 22.73
C GLN A 150 6.29 -10.55 23.90
N ASN A 151 5.89 -11.81 23.82
CA ASN A 151 5.41 -12.50 25.00
C ASN A 151 6.55 -12.46 26.03
N LYS A 152 6.38 -11.64 27.05
CA LYS A 152 7.20 -11.79 28.25
C LYS A 152 6.79 -13.13 28.83
N GLU A 153 7.54 -14.16 28.56
CA GLU A 153 7.50 -15.37 29.38
C GLU A 153 7.76 -14.92 30.81
N GLN A 154 6.73 -15.11 31.62
CA GLN A 154 6.88 -14.91 33.06
C GLN A 154 7.69 -16.06 33.65
#